data_1bfe19c04d6fce67e631d776d4efa5f9
#
_entry.id   1bfe19c04d6fce67e631d776d4efa5f9
#
_cell.length_a   1.000
_cell.length_b   1.000
_cell.length_c   1.000
_cell.angle_alpha   90.00
_cell.angle_beta   90.00
_cell.angle_gamma   90.00
#
_symmetry.space_group_name_H-M   'P 1'
#
loop_
_entity.id
_entity.type
_entity.pdbx_description
1 polymer ?
#
loop_
_entity_poly.entity_id
_entity_poly.type
_entity_poly.pdbx_seq_one_letter_code
_entity_poly.pdbx_strand_id
1 'polypeptide(L)'
;MGRISRFLGLCLTAALLVSCGGGGGASAPAEDDAVTFSDALGRTVTVSHPRRVAALIGSFADIWCLAGGHDTLVAAADDAWTSFSLDLDDSVANLGKIKQPNLELLVGTQPDLILASSNTAADVELQGVLEDSGLNVAYFKVTDFDDYLSMLDLCTQITGQRDRYRQYGLDLESQIDAARARADGSAPRVLYIRATGASCKVKNSQDSVLGEMLADLGCVNIADGDAALLEQLSMESILAQDPDYIFLVLQGSDPGPAQETLDRTLRSDPAWQTLTAVQEGRCYVMDNQLFNLKPNARWGEAYETLADILYPAP
;
A
#
# COMPACT_ATOMS: atom_id res chain seq x y z
N MET A 1 -21.06 44.85 -54.39
CA MET A 1 -22.50 44.64 -54.47
C MET A 1 -22.90 43.94 -53.20
N GLY A 2 -23.33 44.58 -52.14
CA GLY A 2 -24.59 45.25 -51.86
C GLY A 2 -25.40 44.20 -51.05
N ARG A 3 -25.87 44.40 -49.92
CA ARG A 3 -26.62 45.42 -49.25
C ARG A 3 -26.72 45.23 -47.77
N ILE A 4 -26.57 46.28 -47.05
CA ILE A 4 -26.93 46.60 -45.68
C ILE A 4 -28.42 46.32 -45.41
N SER A 5 -28.80 45.83 -44.23
CA SER A 5 -30.08 46.24 -43.64
C SER A 5 -30.01 46.20 -42.12
N ARG A 6 -30.19 47.34 -41.49
CA ARG A 6 -30.40 47.68 -40.09
C ARG A 6 -31.89 47.51 -39.74
N PHE A 7 -32.16 47.09 -38.47
CA PHE A 7 -33.35 47.52 -37.69
C PHE A 7 -33.03 47.17 -36.26
N LEU A 8 -32.74 48.00 -35.35
CA LEU A 8 -33.51 49.02 -34.58
C LEU A 8 -34.53 48.39 -33.62
N GLY A 9 -34.15 48.31 -32.33
CA GLY A 9 -34.76 48.85 -31.16
C GLY A 9 -35.99 48.19 -30.58
N LEU A 10 -35.84 47.79 -29.30
CA LEU A 10 -36.85 48.24 -28.31
C LEU A 10 -36.31 47.96 -26.88
N CYS A 11 -36.13 49.03 -26.11
CA CYS A 11 -35.98 49.02 -24.66
C CYS A 11 -37.32 48.70 -24.02
N LEU A 12 -37.35 47.82 -23.03
CA LEU A 12 -38.41 47.82 -22.01
C LEU A 12 -37.81 47.62 -20.64
N THR A 13 -37.83 48.67 -19.86
CA THR A 13 -37.58 48.76 -18.42
C THR A 13 -38.82 48.27 -17.67
N ALA A 14 -38.65 47.45 -16.62
CA ALA A 14 -39.52 47.42 -15.41
C ALA A 14 -38.95 46.38 -14.43
N ALA A 15 -38.58 46.84 -13.39
CA ALA A 15 -39.13 47.01 -12.03
C ALA A 15 -38.55 46.01 -11.03
N LEU A 16 -37.78 46.56 -10.13
CA LEU A 16 -37.36 45.99 -8.85
C LEU A 16 -38.57 45.56 -8.01
N LEU A 17 -38.55 44.29 -7.54
CA LEU A 17 -39.26 43.91 -6.33
C LEU A 17 -38.26 43.29 -5.36
N VAL A 18 -37.90 44.08 -4.37
CA VAL A 18 -37.23 43.62 -3.13
C VAL A 18 -38.27 42.87 -2.32
N SER A 19 -38.05 41.55 -2.10
CA SER A 19 -38.77 40.76 -1.10
C SER A 19 -37.73 40.26 -0.08
N CYS A 20 -37.65 40.92 1.06
CA CYS A 20 -37.07 40.39 2.28
C CYS A 20 -37.98 39.28 2.80
N GLY A 21 -37.50 38.06 2.82
CA GLY A 21 -38.12 36.91 3.52
C GLY A 21 -36.99 36.06 4.04
N GLY A 22 -36.69 36.19 5.36
CA GLY A 22 -35.75 35.30 6.07
C GLY A 22 -36.36 33.90 6.19
N GLY A 23 -35.53 32.93 5.82
CA GLY A 23 -35.74 31.52 6.04
C GLY A 23 -34.40 30.84 5.95
N GLY A 24 -33.83 30.46 7.10
CA GLY A 24 -32.62 29.65 7.18
C GLY A 24 -32.87 28.30 6.55
N GLY A 25 -32.56 28.18 5.25
CA GLY A 25 -32.41 26.91 4.57
C GLY A 25 -31.00 26.41 4.83
N ALA A 26 -30.87 25.34 5.60
CA ALA A 26 -29.66 24.54 5.56
C ALA A 26 -29.44 24.13 4.11
N SER A 27 -28.40 24.68 3.47
CA SER A 27 -27.97 24.21 2.18
C SER A 27 -27.62 22.73 2.33
N ALA A 28 -28.30 21.89 1.56
CA ALA A 28 -27.83 20.51 1.34
C ALA A 28 -26.37 20.60 0.87
N PRO A 29 -25.49 19.68 1.30
CA PRO A 29 -24.13 19.63 0.78
C PRO A 29 -24.21 19.57 -0.75
N ALA A 30 -23.44 20.41 -1.42
CA ALA A 30 -23.35 20.41 -2.87
C ALA A 30 -22.88 19.01 -3.30
N GLU A 31 -23.56 18.41 -4.28
CA GLU A 31 -23.18 17.13 -4.92
C GLU A 31 -21.83 17.20 -5.66
N ASP A 32 -21.12 18.32 -5.57
CA ASP A 32 -19.91 18.65 -6.34
C ASP A 32 -18.61 18.13 -5.73
N ASP A 33 -18.63 17.54 -4.51
CA ASP A 33 -17.43 17.09 -3.80
C ASP A 33 -17.28 15.55 -3.72
N ALA A 34 -18.07 14.81 -4.49
CA ALA A 34 -17.98 13.35 -4.54
C ALA A 34 -16.83 12.88 -5.45
N VAL A 35 -15.97 12.01 -4.94
CA VAL A 35 -14.89 11.38 -5.70
C VAL A 35 -15.39 10.06 -6.27
N THR A 36 -15.37 9.93 -7.61
CA THR A 36 -15.75 8.69 -8.31
C THR A 36 -14.55 8.11 -9.03
N PHE A 37 -14.29 6.81 -8.81
CA PHE A 37 -13.14 6.11 -9.36
C PHE A 37 -13.47 4.64 -9.66
N SER A 38 -12.59 3.98 -10.43
CA SER A 38 -12.60 2.53 -10.59
C SER A 38 -11.66 1.92 -9.57
N ASP A 39 -12.14 0.99 -8.76
CA ASP A 39 -11.31 0.28 -7.78
C ASP A 39 -10.50 -0.88 -8.42
N ALA A 40 -9.67 -1.55 -7.62
CA ALA A 40 -8.80 -2.62 -8.08
C ALA A 40 -9.54 -3.90 -8.55
N LEU A 41 -10.85 -4.00 -8.31
CA LEU A 41 -11.71 -5.06 -8.86
C LEU A 41 -12.49 -4.60 -10.11
N GLY A 42 -12.21 -3.38 -10.61
CA GLY A 42 -12.87 -2.80 -11.80
C GLY A 42 -14.28 -2.27 -11.54
N ARG A 43 -14.68 -2.07 -10.27
CA ARG A 43 -15.98 -1.54 -9.90
C ARG A 43 -15.94 -0.01 -9.81
N THR A 44 -17.03 0.63 -10.16
CA THR A 44 -17.18 2.08 -9.93
C THR A 44 -17.59 2.33 -8.49
N VAL A 45 -16.76 3.06 -7.76
CA VAL A 45 -17.01 3.47 -6.37
C VAL A 45 -17.13 5.00 -6.32
N THR A 46 -18.15 5.48 -5.61
CA THR A 46 -18.35 6.92 -5.36
C THR A 46 -18.34 7.16 -3.86
N VAL A 47 -17.51 8.12 -3.42
CA VAL A 47 -17.32 8.46 -2.02
C VAL A 47 -17.49 9.97 -1.84
N SER A 48 -18.29 10.38 -0.86
CA SER A 48 -18.48 11.79 -0.52
C SER A 48 -18.31 11.97 0.99
N HIS A 49 -17.21 12.60 1.41
CA HIS A 49 -16.91 12.97 2.81
C HIS A 49 -17.22 11.87 3.84
N PRO A 50 -16.58 10.70 3.76
CA PRO A 50 -16.87 9.60 4.68
C PRO A 50 -16.52 10.00 6.11
N ARG A 51 -17.39 9.68 7.05
CA ARG A 51 -17.25 10.00 8.47
C ARG A 51 -16.97 8.76 9.33
N ARG A 52 -17.21 7.60 8.76
CA ARG A 52 -17.08 6.30 9.44
C ARG A 52 -16.36 5.34 8.52
N VAL A 53 -15.03 5.31 8.62
CA VAL A 53 -14.20 4.50 7.75
C VAL A 53 -13.72 3.25 8.49
N ALA A 54 -13.79 2.10 7.83
CA ALA A 54 -13.19 0.86 8.30
C ALA A 54 -12.06 0.43 7.35
N ALA A 55 -10.96 -0.11 7.89
CA ALA A 55 -9.86 -0.63 7.10
C ALA A 55 -9.61 -2.11 7.43
N LEU A 56 -9.66 -2.98 6.43
CA LEU A 56 -9.51 -4.42 6.61
C LEU A 56 -8.05 -4.88 6.72
N ILE A 57 -7.09 -3.97 6.48
CA ILE A 57 -5.66 -4.19 6.75
C ILE A 57 -5.03 -2.93 7.36
N GLY A 58 -4.08 -3.08 8.27
CA GLY A 58 -3.47 -1.97 9.00
C GLY A 58 -2.70 -1.00 8.10
N SER A 59 -2.07 -1.49 7.01
CA SER A 59 -1.39 -0.60 6.05
C SER A 59 -2.35 0.38 5.37
N PHE A 60 -3.60 0.00 5.14
CA PHE A 60 -4.59 0.91 4.55
C PHE A 60 -5.19 1.87 5.59
N ALA A 61 -5.30 1.42 6.86
CA ALA A 61 -5.60 2.33 7.97
C ALA A 61 -4.52 3.42 8.08
N ASP A 62 -3.23 3.04 7.96
CA ASP A 62 -2.11 3.98 7.99
C ASP A 62 -2.15 4.95 6.81
N ILE A 63 -2.34 4.48 5.57
CA ILE A 63 -2.49 5.35 4.39
C ILE A 63 -3.66 6.33 4.58
N TRP A 64 -4.77 5.87 5.14
CA TRP A 64 -5.93 6.72 5.42
C TRP A 64 -5.60 7.80 6.48
N CYS A 65 -4.87 7.43 7.53
CA CYS A 65 -4.37 8.39 8.53
C CYS A 65 -3.40 9.41 7.91
N LEU A 66 -2.45 8.94 7.09
CA LEU A 66 -1.53 9.81 6.34
C LEU A 66 -2.27 10.79 5.43
N ALA A 67 -3.37 10.35 4.82
CA ALA A 67 -4.23 11.19 4.01
C ALA A 67 -5.11 12.17 4.81
N GLY A 68 -5.05 12.14 6.16
CA GLY A 68 -5.79 13.04 7.04
C GLY A 68 -7.15 12.54 7.49
N GLY A 69 -7.41 11.23 7.32
CA GLY A 69 -8.67 10.60 7.69
C GLY A 69 -8.70 9.96 9.08
N HIS A 70 -7.65 10.14 9.91
CA HIS A 70 -7.49 9.52 11.23
C HIS A 70 -8.77 9.55 12.09
N ASP A 71 -9.36 10.73 12.26
CA ASP A 71 -10.52 10.92 13.15
C ASP A 71 -11.83 10.28 12.63
N THR A 72 -11.81 9.76 11.41
CA THR A 72 -12.95 9.08 10.80
C THR A 72 -12.87 7.56 10.90
N LEU A 73 -11.73 7.00 11.34
CA LEU A 73 -11.61 5.56 11.54
C LEU A 73 -12.53 5.08 12.67
N VAL A 74 -13.35 4.09 12.37
CA VAL A 74 -14.25 3.44 13.35
C VAL A 74 -13.94 1.97 13.56
N ALA A 75 -13.18 1.37 12.65
CA ALA A 75 -12.70 -0.01 12.75
C ALA A 75 -11.42 -0.22 11.94
N ALA A 76 -10.53 -1.07 12.41
CA ALA A 76 -9.32 -1.47 11.71
C ALA A 76 -8.95 -2.93 12.03
N ALA A 77 -8.18 -3.57 11.14
CA ALA A 77 -7.59 -4.88 11.43
C ALA A 77 -6.50 -4.78 12.50
N ASP A 78 -6.24 -5.87 13.20
CA ASP A 78 -5.32 -5.98 14.35
C ASP A 78 -3.91 -5.44 14.08
N ASP A 79 -3.42 -5.57 12.85
CA ASP A 79 -2.11 -5.10 12.42
C ASP A 79 -1.97 -3.57 12.41
N ALA A 80 -3.07 -2.82 12.46
CA ALA A 80 -3.03 -1.36 12.64
C ALA A 80 -2.32 -0.98 13.96
N TRP A 81 -2.53 -1.75 15.03
CA TRP A 81 -1.86 -1.56 16.33
C TRP A 81 -0.55 -2.33 16.43
N THR A 82 -0.52 -3.58 15.98
CA THR A 82 0.61 -4.48 16.24
C THR A 82 1.77 -4.30 15.26
N SER A 83 1.52 -3.84 14.04
CA SER A 83 2.54 -3.67 12.99
C SER A 83 2.75 -2.20 12.60
N PHE A 84 1.69 -1.41 12.54
CA PHE A 84 1.76 0.00 12.16
C PHE A 84 1.80 0.95 13.37
N SER A 85 1.55 0.44 14.59
CA SER A 85 1.60 1.21 15.84
C SER A 85 0.78 2.52 15.76
N LEU A 86 -0.38 2.45 15.11
CA LEU A 86 -1.26 3.60 14.98
C LEU A 86 -1.84 3.97 16.34
N ASP A 87 -1.76 5.26 16.69
CA ASP A 87 -2.35 5.81 17.90
C ASP A 87 -3.86 6.08 17.68
N LEU A 88 -4.62 4.99 17.63
CA LEU A 88 -6.08 5.04 17.40
C LEU A 88 -6.82 5.17 18.72
N ASP A 89 -7.93 5.92 18.70
CA ASP A 89 -8.84 6.07 19.84
C ASP A 89 -9.38 4.71 20.31
N ASP A 90 -9.60 4.55 21.61
CA ASP A 90 -10.15 3.32 22.23
C ASP A 90 -11.53 2.91 21.68
N SER A 91 -12.24 3.84 21.03
CA SER A 91 -13.53 3.58 20.37
C SER A 91 -13.40 2.91 19.00
N VAL A 92 -12.20 2.86 18.41
CA VAL A 92 -11.95 2.19 17.13
C VAL A 92 -11.98 0.68 17.35
N ALA A 93 -12.90 0.01 16.67
CA ALA A 93 -13.10 -1.43 16.84
C ALA A 93 -11.96 -2.23 16.19
N ASN A 94 -11.35 -3.14 16.95
CA ASN A 94 -10.37 -4.08 16.41
C ASN A 94 -11.10 -5.26 15.75
N LEU A 95 -10.98 -5.33 14.40
CA LEU A 95 -11.64 -6.38 13.58
C LEU A 95 -10.94 -7.73 13.65
N GLY A 96 -9.83 -7.84 14.38
CA GLY A 96 -9.05 -9.06 14.47
C GLY A 96 -8.10 -9.27 13.29
N LYS A 97 -7.74 -10.53 13.04
CA LYS A 97 -6.71 -10.89 12.06
C LYS A 97 -7.16 -10.63 10.63
N ILE A 98 -6.26 -10.10 9.80
CA ILE A 98 -6.48 -9.84 8.35
C ILE A 98 -7.12 -11.02 7.62
N LYS A 99 -6.67 -12.25 7.90
CA LYS A 99 -7.18 -13.46 7.23
C LYS A 99 -8.56 -13.94 7.72
N GLN A 100 -9.08 -13.33 8.77
CA GLN A 100 -10.34 -13.71 9.40
C GLN A 100 -10.94 -12.51 10.15
N PRO A 101 -11.32 -11.44 9.42
CA PRO A 101 -11.90 -10.26 10.05
C PRO A 101 -13.27 -10.56 10.66
N ASN A 102 -13.58 -9.90 11.78
CA ASN A 102 -14.88 -10.03 12.45
C ASN A 102 -15.94 -9.23 11.69
N LEU A 103 -16.69 -9.93 10.81
CA LEU A 103 -17.71 -9.31 9.97
C LEU A 103 -18.89 -8.72 10.78
N GLU A 104 -19.31 -9.39 11.87
CA GLU A 104 -20.40 -8.89 12.72
C GLU A 104 -20.02 -7.54 13.35
N LEU A 105 -18.79 -7.44 13.86
CA LEU A 105 -18.26 -6.22 14.42
C LEU A 105 -18.11 -5.13 13.35
N LEU A 106 -17.60 -5.48 12.17
CA LEU A 106 -17.46 -4.56 11.03
C LEU A 106 -18.82 -3.94 10.65
N VAL A 107 -19.84 -4.77 10.44
CA VAL A 107 -21.20 -4.29 10.11
C VAL A 107 -21.78 -3.48 11.27
N GLY A 108 -21.53 -3.91 12.52
CA GLY A 108 -21.98 -3.21 13.72
C GLY A 108 -21.42 -1.81 13.89
N THR A 109 -20.21 -1.53 13.33
CA THR A 109 -19.65 -0.17 13.32
C THR A 109 -20.29 0.76 12.28
N GLN A 110 -21.16 0.25 11.40
CA GLN A 110 -21.86 1.01 10.37
C GLN A 110 -20.92 1.95 9.57
N PRO A 111 -19.89 1.44 8.91
CA PRO A 111 -19.00 2.27 8.12
C PRO A 111 -19.70 2.79 6.87
N ASP A 112 -19.40 4.02 6.47
CA ASP A 112 -19.85 4.60 5.20
C ASP A 112 -18.80 4.43 4.09
N LEU A 113 -17.58 3.99 4.46
CA LEU A 113 -16.53 3.54 3.53
C LEU A 113 -15.72 2.41 4.18
N ILE A 114 -15.47 1.35 3.42
CA ILE A 114 -14.56 0.27 3.80
C ILE A 114 -13.38 0.26 2.83
N LEU A 115 -12.16 0.26 3.36
CA LEU A 115 -10.92 0.11 2.60
C LEU A 115 -10.49 -1.36 2.67
N ALA A 116 -10.51 -2.05 1.54
CA ALA A 116 -10.23 -3.47 1.41
C ALA A 116 -9.10 -3.74 0.41
N SER A 117 -8.40 -4.84 0.56
CA SER A 117 -7.27 -5.22 -0.31
C SER A 117 -7.71 -6.27 -1.34
N SER A 118 -7.47 -6.01 -2.62
CA SER A 118 -7.66 -7.00 -3.69
C SER A 118 -6.61 -8.13 -3.65
N ASN A 119 -5.49 -7.93 -2.93
CA ASN A 119 -4.44 -8.93 -2.74
C ASN A 119 -4.67 -9.83 -1.50
N THR A 120 -5.73 -9.58 -0.73
CA THR A 120 -6.10 -10.35 0.45
C THR A 120 -7.34 -11.20 0.15
N ALA A 121 -7.17 -12.51 0.05
CA ALA A 121 -8.28 -13.42 -0.33
C ALA A 121 -9.50 -13.25 0.59
N ALA A 122 -9.28 -13.12 1.90
CA ALA A 122 -10.35 -12.91 2.87
C ALA A 122 -11.16 -11.64 2.59
N ASP A 123 -10.52 -10.55 2.17
CA ASP A 123 -11.21 -9.29 1.83
C ASP A 123 -12.07 -9.46 0.57
N VAL A 124 -11.52 -10.15 -0.44
CA VAL A 124 -12.23 -10.40 -1.71
C VAL A 124 -13.42 -11.35 -1.50
N GLU A 125 -13.29 -12.36 -0.64
CA GLU A 125 -14.38 -13.28 -0.28
C GLU A 125 -15.54 -12.57 0.43
N LEU A 126 -15.30 -11.46 1.12
CA LEU A 126 -16.32 -10.65 1.77
C LEU A 126 -17.12 -9.76 0.81
N GLN A 127 -16.69 -9.58 -0.44
CA GLN A 127 -17.27 -8.62 -1.37
C GLN A 127 -18.79 -8.73 -1.45
N GLY A 128 -19.32 -9.94 -1.77
CA GLY A 128 -20.76 -10.13 -1.94
C GLY A 128 -21.57 -9.83 -0.68
N VAL A 129 -21.06 -10.25 0.48
CA VAL A 129 -21.75 -10.03 1.78
C VAL A 129 -21.78 -8.53 2.14
N LEU A 130 -20.70 -7.79 1.87
CA LEU A 130 -20.62 -6.36 2.15
C LEU A 130 -21.53 -5.56 1.20
N GLU A 131 -21.56 -5.91 -0.08
CA GLU A 131 -22.46 -5.31 -1.07
C GLU A 131 -23.93 -5.58 -0.75
N ASP A 132 -24.29 -6.82 -0.42
CA ASP A 132 -25.65 -7.20 -0.01
C ASP A 132 -26.10 -6.47 1.28
N SER A 133 -25.14 -6.10 2.13
CA SER A 133 -25.38 -5.29 3.33
C SER A 133 -25.51 -3.79 3.05
N GLY A 134 -25.37 -3.36 1.79
CA GLY A 134 -25.46 -1.96 1.37
C GLY A 134 -24.25 -1.12 1.81
N LEU A 135 -23.13 -1.74 2.16
CA LEU A 135 -21.91 -1.07 2.57
C LEU A 135 -21.06 -0.66 1.37
N ASN A 136 -20.51 0.54 1.39
CA ASN A 136 -19.65 1.05 0.34
C ASN A 136 -18.20 0.57 0.57
N VAL A 137 -17.70 -0.27 -0.34
CA VAL A 137 -16.37 -0.88 -0.25
C VAL A 137 -15.52 -0.45 -1.43
N ALA A 138 -14.30 0.00 -1.15
CA ALA A 138 -13.27 0.29 -2.15
C ALA A 138 -12.12 -0.70 -2.01
N TYR A 139 -11.82 -1.43 -3.08
CA TYR A 139 -10.69 -2.36 -3.14
C TYR A 139 -9.47 -1.69 -3.74
N PHE A 140 -8.35 -1.78 -3.05
CA PHE A 140 -7.07 -1.27 -3.51
C PHE A 140 -6.08 -2.40 -3.70
N LYS A 141 -5.17 -2.22 -4.65
CA LYS A 141 -3.95 -3.01 -4.79
C LYS A 141 -2.79 -2.10 -4.39
N VAL A 142 -1.95 -2.54 -3.47
CA VAL A 142 -0.69 -1.84 -3.13
C VAL A 142 0.40 -2.89 -3.03
N THR A 143 1.29 -2.94 -4.03
CA THR A 143 2.45 -3.84 -4.11
C THR A 143 3.75 -3.08 -4.22
N ASP A 144 3.73 -1.91 -4.85
CA ASP A 144 4.86 -1.05 -5.11
C ASP A 144 4.57 0.41 -4.70
N PHE A 145 5.51 1.29 -5.00
CA PHE A 145 5.39 2.71 -4.66
C PHE A 145 4.34 3.43 -5.51
N ASP A 146 4.19 3.09 -6.78
CA ASP A 146 3.19 3.71 -7.68
C ASP A 146 1.77 3.36 -7.25
N ASP A 147 1.55 2.11 -6.84
CA ASP A 147 0.29 1.66 -6.22
C ASP A 147 -0.03 2.45 -4.94
N TYR A 148 1.00 2.66 -4.07
CA TYR A 148 0.88 3.47 -2.86
C TYR A 148 0.53 4.93 -3.18
N LEU A 149 1.24 5.56 -4.13
CA LEU A 149 0.96 6.92 -4.58
C LEU A 149 -0.48 7.06 -5.09
N SER A 150 -0.94 6.10 -5.88
CA SER A 150 -2.29 6.07 -6.44
C SER A 150 -3.36 6.01 -5.34
N MET A 151 -3.17 5.16 -4.33
CA MET A 151 -4.09 5.08 -3.20
C MET A 151 -4.04 6.34 -2.33
N LEU A 152 -2.85 6.88 -2.04
CA LEU A 152 -2.68 8.10 -1.25
C LEU A 152 -3.29 9.31 -1.96
N ASP A 153 -3.09 9.45 -3.28
CA ASP A 153 -3.69 10.50 -4.09
C ASP A 153 -5.21 10.50 -3.95
N LEU A 154 -5.81 9.32 -4.14
CA LEU A 154 -7.25 9.15 -4.03
C LEU A 154 -7.77 9.43 -2.61
N CYS A 155 -7.10 8.89 -1.58
CA CYS A 155 -7.47 9.15 -0.20
C CYS A 155 -7.39 10.65 0.15
N THR A 156 -6.35 11.37 -0.33
CA THR A 156 -6.25 12.82 -0.10
C THR A 156 -7.26 13.65 -0.91
N GLN A 157 -7.76 13.15 -2.04
CA GLN A 157 -8.90 13.74 -2.74
C GLN A 157 -10.18 13.59 -1.91
N ILE A 158 -10.43 12.40 -1.39
CA ILE A 158 -11.63 12.09 -0.57
C ILE A 158 -11.62 12.91 0.73
N THR A 159 -10.47 13.04 1.41
CA THR A 159 -10.36 13.82 2.65
C THR A 159 -10.24 15.33 2.41
N GLY A 160 -10.00 15.78 1.17
CA GLY A 160 -9.74 17.17 0.82
C GLY A 160 -8.37 17.67 1.26
N GLN A 161 -7.46 16.80 1.74
CA GLN A 161 -6.17 17.17 2.33
C GLN A 161 -4.99 17.02 1.35
N ARG A 162 -5.05 17.73 0.22
CA ARG A 162 -4.09 17.60 -0.89
C ARG A 162 -2.62 17.88 -0.54
N ASP A 163 -2.35 18.70 0.48
CA ASP A 163 -0.97 18.96 0.93
C ASP A 163 -0.28 17.69 1.48
N ARG A 164 -1.08 16.75 2.01
CA ARG A 164 -0.57 15.46 2.50
C ARG A 164 -0.09 14.54 1.39
N TYR A 165 -0.70 14.63 0.20
CA TYR A 165 -0.19 13.92 -0.98
C TYR A 165 1.20 14.38 -1.36
N ARG A 166 1.49 15.69 -1.27
CA ARG A 166 2.84 16.20 -1.48
C ARG A 166 3.79 15.66 -0.42
N GLN A 167 3.43 15.80 0.86
CA GLN A 167 4.28 15.44 1.99
C GLN A 167 4.61 13.94 2.04
N TYR A 168 3.61 13.09 1.87
CA TYR A 168 3.73 11.64 2.05
C TYR A 168 3.78 10.86 0.72
N GLY A 169 3.80 11.56 -0.41
CA GLY A 169 3.90 10.99 -1.73
C GLY A 169 5.07 11.59 -2.52
N LEU A 170 4.88 12.79 -3.09
CA LEU A 170 5.85 13.40 -4.00
C LEU A 170 7.23 13.68 -3.37
N ASP A 171 7.28 14.03 -2.07
CA ASP A 171 8.55 14.23 -1.37
C ASP A 171 9.32 12.90 -1.22
N LEU A 172 8.60 11.76 -1.08
CA LEU A 172 9.22 10.44 -1.04
C LEU A 172 9.69 9.97 -2.42
N GLU A 173 8.98 10.31 -3.49
CA GLU A 173 9.40 10.01 -4.87
C GLU A 173 10.80 10.56 -5.14
N SER A 174 11.08 11.78 -4.71
CA SER A 174 12.42 12.39 -4.84
C SER A 174 13.51 11.62 -4.08
N GLN A 175 13.20 11.04 -2.91
CA GLN A 175 14.13 10.20 -2.16
C GLN A 175 14.39 8.88 -2.88
N ILE A 176 13.33 8.26 -3.41
CA ILE A 176 13.42 7.01 -4.18
C ILE A 176 14.25 7.22 -5.44
N ASP A 177 14.01 8.31 -6.18
CA ASP A 177 14.77 8.64 -7.38
C ASP A 177 16.26 8.86 -7.07
N ALA A 178 16.58 9.49 -5.95
CA ALA A 178 17.96 9.64 -5.50
C ALA A 178 18.61 8.28 -5.17
N ALA A 179 17.87 7.35 -4.54
CA ALA A 179 18.34 5.99 -4.28
C ALA A 179 18.56 5.19 -5.59
N ARG A 180 17.59 5.25 -6.52
CA ARG A 180 17.68 4.63 -7.86
C ARG A 180 18.88 5.15 -8.65
N ALA A 181 19.19 6.44 -8.57
CA ALA A 181 20.33 7.06 -9.26
C ALA A 181 21.70 6.56 -8.77
N ARG A 182 21.75 5.84 -7.64
CA ARG A 182 23.00 5.20 -7.15
C ARG A 182 23.34 3.90 -7.88
N ALA A 183 22.37 3.30 -8.60
CA ALA A 183 22.62 2.10 -9.38
C ALA A 183 23.70 2.37 -10.45
N ASP A 184 24.78 1.59 -10.39
CA ASP A 184 25.99 1.77 -11.21
C ASP A 184 26.00 0.88 -12.48
N GLY A 185 24.90 0.12 -12.70
CA GLY A 185 24.76 -0.80 -13.82
C GLY A 185 25.44 -2.16 -13.61
N SER A 186 25.97 -2.45 -12.42
CA SER A 186 26.57 -3.76 -12.08
C SER A 186 25.57 -4.91 -12.10
N ALA A 187 24.25 -4.62 -11.94
CA ALA A 187 23.15 -5.57 -11.93
C ALA A 187 23.39 -6.73 -10.94
N PRO A 188 23.51 -6.47 -9.63
CA PRO A 188 23.83 -7.49 -8.62
C PRO A 188 22.81 -8.63 -8.66
N ARG A 189 23.30 -9.88 -8.56
CA ARG A 189 22.44 -11.06 -8.47
C ARG A 189 21.99 -11.23 -7.03
N VAL A 190 20.67 -11.29 -6.81
CA VAL A 190 20.10 -11.33 -5.46
C VAL A 190 19.21 -12.54 -5.25
N LEU A 191 19.19 -13.03 -4.02
CA LEU A 191 18.22 -14.03 -3.53
C LEU A 191 17.38 -13.40 -2.43
N TYR A 192 16.07 -13.41 -2.59
CA TYR A 192 15.15 -12.99 -1.54
C TYR A 192 14.43 -14.19 -0.95
N ILE A 193 14.56 -14.40 0.37
CA ILE A 193 13.90 -15.47 1.13
C ILE A 193 13.03 -14.85 2.21
N ARG A 194 11.76 -15.27 2.26
CA ARG A 194 10.84 -14.95 3.33
C ARG A 194 10.63 -16.19 4.21
N ALA A 195 10.97 -16.06 5.49
CA ALA A 195 10.79 -17.09 6.49
C ALA A 195 9.56 -16.80 7.37
N THR A 196 8.83 -17.84 7.70
CA THR A 196 7.72 -17.85 8.66
C THR A 196 8.03 -18.91 9.73
N GLY A 197 7.24 -18.98 10.80
CA GLY A 197 7.38 -20.09 11.77
C GLY A 197 7.13 -21.49 11.18
N ALA A 198 6.57 -21.57 9.95
CA ALA A 198 6.24 -22.85 9.29
C ALA A 198 7.17 -23.22 8.13
N SER A 199 7.68 -22.23 7.38
CA SER A 199 8.42 -22.48 6.14
C SER A 199 9.30 -21.31 5.72
N CYS A 200 10.32 -21.60 4.89
CA CYS A 200 11.06 -20.62 4.10
C CYS A 200 10.61 -20.69 2.64
N LYS A 201 10.36 -19.55 2.03
CA LYS A 201 9.99 -19.45 0.62
C LYS A 201 10.86 -18.43 -0.08
N VAL A 202 11.38 -18.80 -1.24
CA VAL A 202 12.02 -17.88 -2.16
C VAL A 202 10.94 -16.99 -2.78
N LYS A 203 11.26 -15.74 -3.02
CA LYS A 203 10.39 -14.74 -3.64
C LYS A 203 11.08 -14.17 -4.87
N ASN A 204 10.31 -13.93 -5.91
CA ASN A 204 10.74 -13.27 -7.14
C ASN A 204 10.69 -11.73 -7.02
N SER A 205 10.99 -11.06 -8.12
CA SER A 205 10.90 -9.60 -8.25
C SER A 205 9.47 -9.07 -8.38
N GLN A 206 8.46 -9.96 -8.47
CA GLN A 206 7.05 -9.59 -8.62
C GLN A 206 6.25 -9.98 -7.38
N ASP A 207 5.14 -9.33 -7.16
CA ASP A 207 4.18 -9.63 -6.08
C ASP A 207 4.78 -9.57 -4.65
N SER A 208 5.89 -8.84 -4.46
CA SER A 208 6.49 -8.65 -3.14
C SER A 208 7.23 -7.32 -3.04
N VAL A 209 7.00 -6.58 -1.95
CA VAL A 209 7.55 -5.24 -1.72
C VAL A 209 9.08 -5.20 -1.91
N LEU A 210 9.82 -6.09 -1.25
CA LEU A 210 11.29 -6.13 -1.39
C LEU A 210 11.73 -6.57 -2.79
N GLY A 211 11.00 -7.51 -3.41
CA GLY A 211 11.33 -7.97 -4.76
C GLY A 211 11.24 -6.85 -5.79
N GLU A 212 10.16 -6.08 -5.76
CA GLU A 212 9.96 -4.90 -6.62
C GLU A 212 11.03 -3.84 -6.39
N MET A 213 11.35 -3.51 -5.12
CA MET A 213 12.41 -2.55 -4.80
C MET A 213 13.78 -2.97 -5.33
N LEU A 214 14.14 -4.26 -5.20
CA LEU A 214 15.40 -4.79 -5.70
C LEU A 214 15.49 -4.72 -7.23
N ALA A 215 14.39 -5.04 -7.94
CA ALA A 215 14.31 -4.89 -9.38
C ALA A 215 14.46 -3.43 -9.81
N ASP A 216 13.79 -2.53 -9.12
CA ASP A 216 13.85 -1.08 -9.34
C ASP A 216 15.25 -0.49 -9.15
N LEU A 217 16.02 -1.06 -8.22
CA LEU A 217 17.43 -0.73 -8.00
C LEU A 217 18.38 -1.47 -8.96
N GLY A 218 17.85 -2.13 -10.00
CA GLY A 218 18.65 -2.77 -11.05
C GLY A 218 19.22 -4.14 -10.71
N CYS A 219 18.74 -4.79 -9.64
CA CYS A 219 19.15 -6.14 -9.29
C CYS A 219 18.54 -7.20 -10.20
N VAL A 220 19.21 -8.35 -10.31
CA VAL A 220 18.71 -9.55 -10.99
C VAL A 220 18.37 -10.59 -9.93
N ASN A 221 17.09 -10.82 -9.69
CA ASN A 221 16.65 -11.86 -8.75
C ASN A 221 16.82 -13.24 -9.40
N ILE A 222 17.59 -14.13 -8.74
CA ILE A 222 17.87 -15.47 -9.31
C ILE A 222 16.60 -16.35 -9.42
N ALA A 223 15.54 -16.01 -8.72
CA ALA A 223 14.28 -16.74 -8.77
C ALA A 223 13.39 -16.34 -9.96
N ASP A 224 13.63 -15.21 -10.63
CA ASP A 224 12.79 -14.75 -11.75
C ASP A 224 12.79 -15.71 -12.94
N GLY A 225 13.92 -16.38 -13.16
CA GLY A 225 14.08 -17.39 -14.21
C GLY A 225 13.94 -18.83 -13.74
N ASP A 226 13.60 -19.11 -12.47
CA ASP A 226 13.57 -20.44 -11.87
C ASP A 226 12.24 -20.72 -11.16
N ALA A 227 11.23 -21.16 -11.93
CA ALA A 227 9.93 -21.49 -11.38
C ALA A 227 9.99 -22.64 -10.33
N ALA A 228 10.94 -23.59 -10.48
CA ALA A 228 11.11 -24.67 -9.52
C ALA A 228 11.60 -24.16 -8.17
N LEU A 229 12.51 -23.17 -8.16
CA LEU A 229 13.01 -22.54 -6.94
C LEU A 229 11.90 -21.76 -6.21
N LEU A 230 10.94 -21.16 -6.93
CA LEU A 230 9.77 -20.49 -6.35
C LEU A 230 8.77 -21.48 -5.73
N GLU A 231 8.61 -22.65 -6.33
CA GLU A 231 7.71 -23.68 -5.79
C GLU A 231 8.32 -24.38 -4.57
N GLN A 232 9.59 -24.72 -4.67
CA GLN A 232 10.32 -25.44 -3.62
C GLN A 232 11.73 -24.90 -3.44
N LEU A 233 12.05 -24.47 -2.21
CA LEU A 233 13.40 -24.04 -1.86
C LEU A 233 14.39 -25.19 -2.09
N SER A 234 15.38 -24.99 -2.97
CA SER A 234 16.42 -25.94 -3.33
C SER A 234 17.81 -25.35 -3.08
N MET A 235 18.56 -25.94 -2.18
CA MET A 235 19.95 -25.54 -1.91
C MET A 235 20.84 -25.77 -3.14
N GLU A 236 20.62 -26.84 -3.91
CA GLU A 236 21.36 -27.13 -5.13
C GLU A 236 21.17 -26.01 -6.17
N SER A 237 19.91 -25.56 -6.38
CA SER A 237 19.62 -24.46 -7.30
C SER A 237 20.23 -23.14 -6.84
N ILE A 238 20.20 -22.85 -5.51
CA ILE A 238 20.81 -21.66 -4.95
C ILE A 238 22.34 -21.67 -5.14
N LEU A 239 23.00 -22.80 -4.86
CA LEU A 239 24.44 -22.97 -5.05
C LEU A 239 24.86 -22.86 -6.51
N ALA A 240 24.08 -23.44 -7.45
CA ALA A 240 24.38 -23.35 -8.86
C ALA A 240 24.32 -21.91 -9.39
N GLN A 241 23.50 -21.09 -8.77
CA GLN A 241 23.31 -19.69 -9.16
C GLN A 241 24.21 -18.72 -8.39
N ASP A 242 24.67 -19.08 -7.20
CA ASP A 242 25.57 -18.34 -6.29
C ASP A 242 25.31 -16.80 -6.31
N PRO A 243 24.24 -16.34 -5.62
CA PRO A 243 23.88 -14.93 -5.63
C PRO A 243 24.91 -14.04 -4.92
N ASP A 244 25.08 -12.79 -5.39
CA ASP A 244 25.98 -11.80 -4.78
C ASP A 244 25.49 -11.32 -3.41
N TYR A 245 24.15 -11.24 -3.23
CA TYR A 245 23.49 -10.80 -2.00
C TYR A 245 22.33 -11.71 -1.66
N ILE A 246 22.12 -11.91 -0.35
CA ILE A 246 20.96 -12.64 0.17
C ILE A 246 20.19 -11.73 1.12
N PHE A 247 18.90 -11.54 0.84
CA PHE A 247 17.99 -10.79 1.67
C PHE A 247 16.99 -11.73 2.34
N LEU A 248 16.91 -11.67 3.67
CA LEU A 248 16.06 -12.51 4.49
C LEU A 248 15.02 -11.64 5.19
N VAL A 249 13.75 -11.98 5.08
CA VAL A 249 12.69 -11.33 5.85
C VAL A 249 12.02 -12.33 6.77
N LEU A 250 12.00 -12.03 8.06
CA LEU A 250 11.35 -12.84 9.09
C LEU A 250 9.93 -12.32 9.31
N GLN A 251 8.93 -13.09 8.87
CA GLN A 251 7.54 -12.71 8.95
C GLN A 251 6.90 -13.10 10.28
N GLY A 252 6.15 -12.20 10.88
CA GLY A 252 5.42 -12.38 12.12
C GLY A 252 5.66 -11.21 13.08
N SER A 253 4.80 -11.06 14.07
CA SER A 253 4.98 -10.09 15.17
C SER A 253 6.12 -10.49 16.12
N ASP A 254 6.38 -11.81 16.24
CA ASP A 254 7.56 -12.38 16.89
C ASP A 254 8.42 -13.05 15.80
N PRO A 255 9.66 -12.58 15.57
CA PRO A 255 10.54 -13.16 14.57
C PRO A 255 11.17 -14.50 15.01
N GLY A 256 11.12 -14.87 16.28
CA GLY A 256 11.78 -16.07 16.84
C GLY A 256 11.42 -17.34 16.07
N PRO A 257 10.14 -17.72 15.91
CA PRO A 257 9.75 -18.91 15.17
C PRO A 257 10.20 -18.92 13.70
N ALA A 258 10.21 -17.74 13.04
CA ALA A 258 10.70 -17.62 11.67
C ALA A 258 12.22 -17.79 11.61
N GLN A 259 12.95 -17.24 12.59
CA GLN A 259 14.40 -17.42 12.73
C GLN A 259 14.77 -18.90 12.94
N GLU A 260 14.09 -19.60 13.84
CA GLU A 260 14.30 -21.04 14.07
C GLU A 260 14.07 -21.87 12.80
N THR A 261 13.04 -21.52 12.03
CA THR A 261 12.76 -22.21 10.77
C THR A 261 13.84 -21.94 9.74
N LEU A 262 14.31 -20.68 9.62
CA LEU A 262 15.42 -20.31 8.73
C LEU A 262 16.70 -21.09 9.09
N ASP A 263 17.07 -21.13 10.38
CA ASP A 263 18.27 -21.80 10.85
C ASP A 263 18.20 -23.31 10.59
N ARG A 264 17.07 -23.94 10.85
CA ARG A 264 16.85 -25.37 10.59
C ARG A 264 16.84 -25.71 9.11
N THR A 265 16.26 -24.84 8.26
CA THR A 265 16.02 -25.17 6.84
C THR A 265 17.22 -24.84 5.96
N LEU A 266 17.97 -23.78 6.28
CA LEU A 266 19.04 -23.25 5.44
C LEU A 266 20.39 -23.23 6.15
N ARG A 267 20.50 -22.53 7.29
CA ARG A 267 21.79 -22.27 7.93
C ARG A 267 22.45 -23.51 8.54
N SER A 268 21.67 -24.58 8.83
CA SER A 268 22.20 -25.86 9.29
C SER A 268 22.80 -26.69 8.14
N ASP A 269 22.54 -26.37 6.88
CA ASP A 269 23.15 -27.03 5.73
C ASP A 269 24.59 -26.51 5.55
N PRO A 270 25.63 -27.38 5.57
CA PRO A 270 27.01 -26.95 5.34
C PRO A 270 27.19 -26.22 3.99
N ALA A 271 26.38 -26.55 2.98
CA ALA A 271 26.43 -25.92 1.67
C ALA A 271 26.06 -24.42 1.72
N TRP A 272 25.19 -24.01 2.66
CA TRP A 272 24.89 -22.60 2.89
C TRP A 272 26.16 -21.77 3.16
N GLN A 273 27.11 -22.32 3.92
CA GLN A 273 28.36 -21.64 4.27
C GLN A 273 29.33 -21.48 3.10
N THR A 274 29.08 -22.16 1.98
CA THR A 274 29.92 -22.07 0.79
C THR A 274 29.47 -20.99 -0.20
N LEU A 275 28.26 -20.43 0.00
CA LEU A 275 27.74 -19.32 -0.83
C LEU A 275 28.64 -18.08 -0.71
N THR A 276 28.95 -17.45 -1.84
CA THR A 276 29.77 -16.25 -1.89
C THR A 276 29.17 -15.14 -1.01
N ALA A 277 27.86 -14.89 -1.10
CA ALA A 277 27.17 -13.90 -0.28
C ALA A 277 27.33 -14.16 1.25
N VAL A 278 27.35 -15.40 1.66
CA VAL A 278 27.51 -15.78 3.11
C VAL A 278 28.94 -15.57 3.55
N GLN A 279 29.93 -16.01 2.73
CA GLN A 279 31.34 -15.87 3.04
C GLN A 279 31.81 -14.41 3.13
N GLU A 280 31.21 -13.54 2.29
CA GLU A 280 31.54 -12.11 2.24
C GLU A 280 30.66 -11.25 3.15
N GLY A 281 29.78 -11.88 3.97
CA GLY A 281 28.92 -11.16 4.90
C GLY A 281 27.79 -10.37 4.23
N ARG A 282 27.42 -10.69 2.99
CA ARG A 282 26.36 -10.05 2.22
C ARG A 282 25.00 -10.79 2.35
N CYS A 283 24.74 -11.28 3.54
CA CYS A 283 23.49 -11.93 3.90
C CYS A 283 22.78 -11.12 5.00
N TYR A 284 21.71 -10.43 4.65
CA TYR A 284 21.04 -9.42 5.48
C TYR A 284 19.68 -9.89 5.96
N VAL A 285 19.41 -9.73 7.26
CA VAL A 285 18.05 -9.85 7.81
C VAL A 285 17.42 -8.46 7.74
N MET A 286 16.38 -8.35 6.97
CA MET A 286 15.71 -7.07 6.66
C MET A 286 14.53 -6.84 7.59
N ASP A 287 14.26 -5.57 7.88
CA ASP A 287 13.12 -5.15 8.69
C ASP A 287 11.79 -5.60 8.05
N ASN A 288 10.97 -6.31 8.83
CA ASN A 288 9.71 -6.87 8.33
C ASN A 288 8.70 -5.78 7.94
N GLN A 289 8.71 -4.63 8.63
CA GLN A 289 7.78 -3.55 8.35
C GLN A 289 8.13 -2.85 7.03
N LEU A 290 9.42 -2.60 6.78
CA LEU A 290 9.87 -1.94 5.55
C LEU A 290 9.85 -2.85 4.32
N PHE A 291 10.11 -4.16 4.49
CA PHE A 291 10.43 -5.05 3.38
C PHE A 291 9.46 -6.21 3.14
N ASN A 292 8.45 -6.37 4.00
CA ASN A 292 7.39 -7.38 3.81
C ASN A 292 5.99 -6.77 3.91
N LEU A 293 5.79 -5.81 4.83
CA LEU A 293 4.59 -4.99 4.89
C LEU A 293 4.71 -3.82 3.89
N LYS A 294 3.76 -2.88 3.91
CA LYS A 294 3.89 -1.67 3.10
C LYS A 294 4.60 -0.60 3.92
N PRO A 295 5.71 -0.03 3.42
CA PRO A 295 6.45 1.01 4.15
C PRO A 295 5.65 2.30 4.36
N ASN A 296 4.69 2.60 3.49
CA ASN A 296 3.87 3.82 3.48
C ASN A 296 4.73 5.09 3.53
N ALA A 297 4.65 5.92 4.57
CA ALA A 297 5.49 7.12 4.69
C ALA A 297 7.00 6.83 4.74
N ARG A 298 7.43 5.57 4.81
CA ARG A 298 8.85 5.15 4.91
C ARG A 298 9.39 4.50 3.64
N TRP A 299 8.71 4.66 2.48
CA TRP A 299 9.21 4.14 1.20
C TRP A 299 10.60 4.68 0.87
N GLY A 300 10.86 5.98 1.07
CA GLY A 300 12.18 6.58 0.84
C GLY A 300 13.28 5.93 1.69
N GLU A 301 13.02 5.73 3.00
CA GLU A 301 13.93 5.04 3.93
C GLU A 301 14.23 3.60 3.48
N ALA A 302 13.24 2.88 2.99
CA ALA A 302 13.43 1.51 2.50
C ALA A 302 14.35 1.46 1.28
N TYR A 303 14.15 2.36 0.31
CA TYR A 303 15.03 2.47 -0.86
C TYR A 303 16.43 2.93 -0.51
N GLU A 304 16.58 3.92 0.38
CA GLU A 304 17.89 4.35 0.88
C GLU A 304 18.65 3.19 1.54
N THR A 305 17.99 2.43 2.42
CA THR A 305 18.58 1.27 3.08
C THR A 305 19.11 0.24 2.09
N LEU A 306 18.33 -0.08 1.04
CA LEU A 306 18.77 -1.01 0.01
C LEU A 306 19.91 -0.43 -0.83
N ALA A 307 19.84 0.85 -1.20
CA ALA A 307 20.89 1.50 -1.96
C ALA A 307 22.23 1.59 -1.17
N ASP A 308 22.15 1.75 0.17
CA ASP A 308 23.35 1.71 1.04
C ASP A 308 24.02 0.33 1.08
N ILE A 309 23.21 -0.75 1.00
CA ILE A 309 23.71 -2.12 0.94
C ILE A 309 24.29 -2.46 -0.43
N LEU A 310 23.59 -2.11 -1.50
CA LEU A 310 23.92 -2.52 -2.86
C LEU A 310 25.01 -1.63 -3.50
N TYR A 311 24.95 -0.34 -3.21
CA TYR A 311 25.78 0.70 -3.83
C TYR A 311 26.33 1.65 -2.74
N PRO A 312 27.18 1.15 -1.83
CA PRO A 312 27.73 1.97 -0.76
C PRO A 312 28.49 3.17 -1.32
N ALA A 313 28.37 4.32 -0.64
CA ALA A 313 29.20 5.47 -0.98
C ALA A 313 30.69 5.13 -0.79
N PRO A 314 31.60 5.62 -1.65
CA PRO A 314 33.03 5.32 -1.60
C PRO A 314 33.71 5.85 -0.33
#